data_d6cf2cc79650a2cb739604660ffaa591
#
_entry.id   d6cf2cc79650a2cb739604660ffaa591
#
_cell.length_a   1.000
_cell.length_b   1.000
_cell.length_c   1.000
_cell.angle_alpha   90.00
_cell.angle_beta   90.00
_cell.angle_gamma   90.00
#
_symmetry.space_group_name_H-M   'P 1'
#
loop_
_entity.id
_entity.type
_entity.pdbx_description
1 polymer ?
#
loop_
_entity_poly.entity_id
_entity_poly.type
_entity_poly.pdbx_seq_one_letter_code
_entity_poly.pdbx_strand_id
1 'polypeptide(L)'
;EEQMRATKEINASREGRTRVSRSDRVRLRNTSREFEAIAQRANQVRSAIAKEGVAVFAEIVRNVEADLVRIARDMGEGGGYQSGERIQALQEDVHRNLVWLKDALDKELGERQQEQEPPPPGGGSGPQQPPPLVPDVAELKLLRMMEVEVIAKLEQQLQLHPELAGPTEDLDPLLLEDISR
;
A
#
# COMPACT_ATOMS: atom_id res chain seq x y z
N GLU A 1 1.59 11.99 -2.45
CA GLU A 1 0.51 12.94 -2.87
C GLU A 1 0.91 13.73 -4.12
N GLU A 2 2.14 14.30 -4.17
CA GLU A 2 2.62 15.09 -5.31
C GLU A 2 2.58 14.30 -6.63
N GLN A 3 3.09 13.07 -6.65
CA GLN A 3 3.08 12.18 -7.81
C GLN A 3 1.67 11.80 -8.26
N MET A 4 0.74 11.61 -7.31
CA MET A 4 -0.67 11.34 -7.61
C MET A 4 -1.32 12.53 -8.32
N ARG A 5 -1.06 13.76 -7.83
CA ARG A 5 -1.54 14.98 -8.46
C ARG A 5 -0.97 15.13 -9.87
N ALA A 6 0.36 14.93 -10.03
CA ALA A 6 1.00 15.00 -11.34
C ALA A 6 0.41 13.98 -12.33
N THR A 7 0.09 12.76 -11.87
CA THR A 7 -0.54 11.74 -12.70
C THR A 7 -1.95 12.16 -13.15
N LYS A 8 -2.77 12.70 -12.23
CA LYS A 8 -4.12 13.20 -12.53
C LYS A 8 -4.08 14.36 -13.55
N GLU A 9 -3.16 15.31 -13.39
CA GLU A 9 -2.96 16.42 -14.32
C GLU A 9 -2.56 15.94 -15.72
N ILE A 10 -1.62 14.98 -15.81
CA ILE A 10 -1.22 14.40 -17.09
C ILE A 10 -2.39 13.67 -17.73
N ASN A 11 -3.16 12.90 -16.98
CA ASN A 11 -4.32 12.19 -17.49
C ASN A 11 -5.38 13.16 -18.03
N ALA A 12 -5.72 14.20 -17.28
CA ALA A 12 -6.67 15.23 -17.71
C ALA A 12 -6.20 15.95 -18.99
N SER A 13 -4.90 16.22 -19.13
CA SER A 13 -4.33 16.83 -20.35
C SER A 13 -4.41 15.93 -21.58
N ARG A 14 -4.67 14.64 -21.38
CA ARG A 14 -4.76 13.61 -22.45
C ARG A 14 -6.18 13.31 -22.89
N GLU A 15 -7.21 13.83 -22.20
CA GLU A 15 -8.59 13.62 -22.58
C GLU A 15 -8.82 13.99 -24.05
N GLY A 16 -9.42 13.06 -24.81
CA GLY A 16 -9.65 13.21 -26.26
C GLY A 16 -8.44 12.94 -27.15
N ARG A 17 -7.26 12.58 -26.63
CA ARG A 17 -6.05 12.28 -27.41
C ARG A 17 -5.75 10.79 -27.40
N THR A 18 -5.61 10.19 -28.58
CA THR A 18 -5.26 8.78 -28.74
C THR A 18 -3.75 8.51 -28.57
N ARG A 19 -2.91 9.53 -28.66
CA ARG A 19 -1.44 9.38 -28.56
C ARG A 19 -0.87 10.22 -27.42
N VAL A 20 0.07 9.62 -26.69
CA VAL A 20 0.83 10.31 -25.65
C VAL A 20 1.81 11.30 -26.30
N SER A 21 1.75 12.56 -25.90
CA SER A 21 2.65 13.59 -26.41
C SER A 21 4.12 13.33 -25.96
N ARG A 22 5.08 13.93 -26.62
CA ARG A 22 6.50 13.82 -26.22
C ARG A 22 6.72 14.39 -24.81
N SER A 23 6.08 15.51 -24.48
CA SER A 23 6.18 16.14 -23.16
C SER A 23 5.59 15.24 -22.07
N ASP A 24 4.43 14.62 -22.32
CA ASP A 24 3.79 13.73 -21.35
C ASP A 24 4.63 12.47 -21.12
N ARG A 25 5.24 11.91 -22.17
CA ARG A 25 6.18 10.78 -22.03
C ARG A 25 7.37 11.11 -21.14
N VAL A 26 7.94 12.32 -21.27
CA VAL A 26 9.05 12.76 -20.42
C VAL A 26 8.58 12.90 -18.96
N ARG A 27 7.43 13.54 -18.73
CA ARG A 27 6.85 13.69 -17.39
C ARG A 27 6.55 12.32 -16.77
N LEU A 28 5.86 11.43 -17.47
CA LEU A 28 5.53 10.09 -17.00
C LEU A 28 6.78 9.25 -16.70
N ARG A 29 7.81 9.33 -17.52
CA ARG A 29 9.10 8.67 -17.26
C ARG A 29 9.76 9.19 -15.99
N ASN A 30 9.73 10.48 -15.74
CA ASN A 30 10.30 11.05 -14.52
C ASN A 30 9.51 10.58 -13.30
N THR A 31 8.18 10.65 -13.33
CA THR A 31 7.30 10.15 -12.26
C THR A 31 7.48 8.64 -12.04
N SER A 32 7.62 7.85 -13.10
CA SER A 32 7.94 6.42 -13.04
C SER A 32 9.22 6.15 -12.23
N ARG A 33 10.30 6.90 -12.49
CA ARG A 33 11.58 6.77 -11.76
C ARG A 33 11.43 7.15 -10.27
N GLU A 34 10.59 8.12 -9.97
CA GLU A 34 10.30 8.50 -8.58
C GLU A 34 9.57 7.38 -7.85
N PHE A 35 8.58 6.72 -8.48
CA PHE A 35 7.91 5.55 -7.92
C PHE A 35 8.89 4.37 -7.74
N GLU A 36 9.79 4.15 -8.69
CA GLU A 36 10.84 3.12 -8.57
C GLU A 36 11.76 3.40 -7.36
N ALA A 37 12.18 4.65 -7.16
CA ALA A 37 12.98 5.04 -6.00
C ALA A 37 12.22 4.85 -4.67
N ILE A 38 10.90 5.11 -4.65
CA ILE A 38 10.06 4.87 -3.47
C ILE A 38 9.93 3.36 -3.23
N ALA A 39 9.75 2.54 -4.26
CA ALA A 39 9.70 1.08 -4.15
C ALA A 39 11.00 0.50 -3.54
N GLN A 40 12.17 1.00 -3.96
CA GLN A 40 13.45 0.61 -3.38
C GLN A 40 13.54 0.94 -1.89
N ARG A 41 13.05 2.11 -1.47
CA ARG A 41 12.99 2.48 -0.04
C ARG A 41 12.01 1.58 0.71
N ALA A 42 10.85 1.27 0.16
CA ALA A 42 9.90 0.33 0.75
C ALA A 42 10.53 -1.05 0.97
N ASN A 43 11.30 -1.55 0.01
CA ASN A 43 12.07 -2.80 0.14
C ASN A 43 13.06 -2.77 1.31
N GLN A 44 13.80 -1.67 1.49
CA GLN A 44 14.72 -1.50 2.61
C GLN A 44 13.98 -1.51 3.95
N VAL A 45 12.87 -0.79 4.06
CA VAL A 45 12.02 -0.77 5.26
C VAL A 45 11.45 -2.16 5.55
N ARG A 46 10.89 -2.84 4.55
CA ARG A 46 10.39 -4.21 4.68
C ARG A 46 11.48 -5.16 5.21
N SER A 47 12.69 -5.06 4.67
CA SER A 47 13.81 -5.90 5.08
C SER A 47 14.25 -5.65 6.52
N ALA A 48 14.14 -4.41 7.01
CA ALA A 48 14.41 -4.07 8.41
C ALA A 48 13.32 -4.63 9.33
N ILE A 49 12.04 -4.41 9.00
CA ILE A 49 10.89 -4.89 9.77
C ILE A 49 10.86 -6.42 9.85
N ALA A 50 11.14 -7.12 8.74
CA ALA A 50 11.16 -8.58 8.72
C ALA A 50 12.21 -9.19 9.66
N LYS A 51 13.33 -8.52 9.88
CA LYS A 51 14.36 -8.96 10.84
C LYS A 51 13.90 -8.88 12.30
N GLU A 52 12.96 -7.99 12.59
CA GLU A 52 12.37 -7.84 13.92
C GLU A 52 11.21 -8.84 14.17
N GLY A 53 10.85 -9.66 13.17
CA GLY A 53 9.79 -10.65 13.29
C GLY A 53 8.38 -10.09 13.17
N VAL A 54 8.22 -8.84 12.72
CA VAL A 54 6.94 -8.13 12.61
C VAL A 54 6.27 -8.47 11.28
N ALA A 55 5.48 -9.55 11.27
CA ALA A 55 4.99 -10.18 10.04
C ALA A 55 3.95 -9.33 9.30
N VAL A 56 2.99 -8.74 10.01
CA VAL A 56 1.85 -8.01 9.41
C VAL A 56 2.33 -6.72 8.74
N PHE A 57 3.20 -5.96 9.41
CA PHE A 57 3.80 -4.76 8.83
C PHE A 57 4.66 -5.10 7.61
N ALA A 58 5.48 -6.15 7.70
CA ALA A 58 6.32 -6.59 6.58
C ALA A 58 5.47 -6.97 5.35
N GLU A 59 4.32 -7.61 5.56
CA GLU A 59 3.38 -8.00 4.51
C GLU A 59 2.75 -6.79 3.83
N ILE A 60 2.27 -5.80 4.59
CA ILE A 60 1.70 -4.59 4.00
C ILE A 60 2.75 -3.82 3.22
N VAL A 61 3.97 -3.66 3.77
CA VAL A 61 5.05 -2.98 3.05
C VAL A 61 5.45 -3.75 1.79
N ARG A 62 5.36 -5.09 1.79
CA ARG A 62 5.55 -5.93 0.61
C ARG A 62 4.51 -5.63 -0.48
N ASN A 63 3.25 -5.48 -0.12
CA ASN A 63 2.18 -5.16 -1.06
C ASN A 63 2.36 -3.75 -1.62
N VAL A 64 2.67 -2.77 -0.76
CA VAL A 64 3.03 -1.41 -1.18
C VAL A 64 4.21 -1.40 -2.17
N GLU A 65 5.27 -2.16 -1.88
CA GLU A 65 6.43 -2.32 -2.77
C GLU A 65 6.01 -2.87 -4.14
N ALA A 66 5.21 -3.94 -4.16
CA ALA A 66 4.75 -4.57 -5.39
C ALA A 66 3.90 -3.61 -6.26
N ASP A 67 2.99 -2.87 -5.62
CA ASP A 67 2.17 -1.89 -6.33
C ASP A 67 2.98 -0.70 -6.85
N LEU A 68 3.94 -0.20 -6.08
CA LEU A 68 4.87 0.84 -6.53
C LEU A 68 5.69 0.41 -7.75
N VAL A 69 6.19 -0.83 -7.77
CA VAL A 69 6.89 -1.41 -8.93
C VAL A 69 5.97 -1.51 -10.13
N ARG A 70 4.71 -1.94 -9.93
CA ARG A 70 3.70 -2.02 -10.99
C ARG A 70 3.40 -0.64 -11.56
N ILE A 71 3.15 0.36 -10.72
CA ILE A 71 2.93 1.76 -11.11
C ILE A 71 4.12 2.28 -11.92
N ALA A 72 5.35 2.11 -11.42
CA ALA A 72 6.56 2.55 -12.09
C ALA A 72 6.70 1.93 -13.48
N ARG A 73 6.49 0.61 -13.61
CA ARG A 73 6.54 -0.09 -14.89
C ARG A 73 5.48 0.43 -15.87
N ASP A 74 4.23 0.54 -15.43
CA ASP A 74 3.10 0.86 -16.31
C ASP A 74 3.13 2.34 -16.75
N MET A 75 3.65 3.25 -15.92
CA MET A 75 3.91 4.65 -16.28
C MET A 75 5.15 4.84 -17.14
N GLY A 76 6.07 3.87 -17.14
CA GLY A 76 7.31 3.90 -17.91
C GLY A 76 7.14 3.45 -19.36
N GLU A 77 8.27 3.32 -20.06
CA GLU A 77 8.31 2.89 -21.46
C GLU A 77 7.76 1.47 -21.65
N GLY A 78 8.11 0.55 -20.73
CA GLY A 78 7.67 -0.84 -20.76
C GLY A 78 6.17 -1.05 -20.61
N GLY A 79 5.46 -0.13 -19.93
CA GLY A 79 4.02 -0.16 -19.74
C GLY A 79 3.22 0.76 -20.65
N GLY A 80 3.88 1.44 -21.60
CA GLY A 80 3.21 2.27 -22.59
C GLY A 80 2.76 3.65 -22.07
N TYR A 81 3.36 4.15 -21.01
CA TYR A 81 3.09 5.48 -20.45
C TYR A 81 1.64 5.66 -19.96
N GLN A 82 1.17 4.72 -19.17
CA GLN A 82 -0.19 4.75 -18.61
C GLN A 82 -0.32 5.77 -17.48
N SER A 83 -1.47 6.47 -17.42
CA SER A 83 -1.83 7.42 -16.36
C SER A 83 -3.33 7.41 -16.04
N GLY A 84 -4.07 6.45 -16.60
CA GLY A 84 -5.52 6.33 -16.46
C GLY A 84 -5.97 5.89 -15.07
N GLU A 85 -7.27 5.64 -14.94
CA GLU A 85 -7.95 5.30 -13.68
C GLU A 85 -7.31 4.14 -12.93
N ARG A 86 -6.88 3.09 -13.64
CA ARG A 86 -6.21 1.94 -13.04
C ARG A 86 -4.93 2.35 -12.28
N ILE A 87 -4.10 3.19 -12.88
CA ILE A 87 -2.86 3.68 -12.23
C ILE A 87 -3.20 4.57 -11.04
N GLN A 88 -4.21 5.42 -11.18
CA GLN A 88 -4.66 6.30 -10.10
C GLN A 88 -5.24 5.49 -8.93
N ALA A 89 -6.01 4.43 -9.19
CA ALA A 89 -6.52 3.53 -8.17
C ALA A 89 -5.37 2.83 -7.39
N LEU A 90 -4.37 2.29 -8.10
CA LEU A 90 -3.18 1.71 -7.45
C LEU A 90 -2.42 2.74 -6.59
N GLN A 91 -2.31 3.98 -7.05
CA GLN A 91 -1.69 5.06 -6.27
C GLN A 91 -2.50 5.39 -5.01
N GLU A 92 -3.82 5.38 -5.08
CA GLU A 92 -4.70 5.59 -3.94
C GLU A 92 -4.61 4.43 -2.93
N ASP A 93 -4.52 3.19 -3.39
CA ASP A 93 -4.31 2.02 -2.54
C ASP A 93 -2.97 2.09 -1.80
N VAL A 94 -1.89 2.42 -2.50
CA VAL A 94 -0.57 2.63 -1.90
C VAL A 94 -0.63 3.74 -0.84
N HIS A 95 -1.26 4.87 -1.16
CA HIS A 95 -1.38 5.99 -0.22
C HIS A 95 -2.16 5.59 1.03
N ARG A 96 -3.29 4.92 0.88
CA ARG A 96 -4.12 4.42 1.97
C ARG A 96 -3.35 3.47 2.88
N ASN A 97 -2.63 2.51 2.31
CA ASN A 97 -1.81 1.56 3.06
C ASN A 97 -0.70 2.25 3.86
N LEU A 98 -0.05 3.27 3.29
CA LEU A 98 0.97 4.07 3.98
C LEU A 98 0.37 4.91 5.12
N VAL A 99 -0.83 5.48 4.94
CA VAL A 99 -1.54 6.19 6.01
C VAL A 99 -1.86 5.25 7.16
N TRP A 100 -2.37 4.06 6.89
CA TRP A 100 -2.65 3.08 7.93
C TRP A 100 -1.42 2.66 8.72
N LEU A 101 -0.31 2.39 8.02
CA LEU A 101 0.97 2.07 8.67
C LEU A 101 1.41 3.21 9.59
N LYS A 102 1.32 4.44 9.11
CA LYS A 102 1.67 5.62 9.88
C LYS A 102 0.78 5.78 11.11
N ASP A 103 -0.54 5.71 10.95
CA ASP A 103 -1.50 5.92 12.04
C ASP A 103 -1.37 4.84 13.12
N ALA A 104 -1.12 3.58 12.71
CA ALA A 104 -0.85 2.50 13.64
C ALA A 104 0.41 2.75 14.48
N LEU A 105 1.49 3.25 13.86
CA LEU A 105 2.75 3.57 14.54
C LEU A 105 2.62 4.80 15.44
N ASP A 106 2.02 5.89 14.94
CA ASP A 106 1.88 7.14 15.68
C ASP A 106 1.06 6.95 16.96
N LYS A 107 -0.02 6.18 16.88
CA LYS A 107 -0.87 5.89 18.03
C LYS A 107 -0.11 5.13 19.11
N GLU A 108 0.63 4.10 18.74
CA GLU A 108 1.39 3.30 19.69
C GLU A 108 2.59 4.06 20.30
N LEU A 109 3.26 4.89 19.50
CA LEU A 109 4.32 5.74 20.00
C LEU A 109 3.80 6.79 20.97
N GLY A 110 2.61 7.34 20.71
CA GLY A 110 1.94 8.28 21.62
C GLY A 110 1.51 7.63 22.93
N GLU A 111 0.94 6.43 22.90
CA GLU A 111 0.55 5.66 24.09
C GLU A 111 1.78 5.33 24.96
N ARG A 112 2.89 4.88 24.36
CA ARG A 112 4.15 4.60 25.10
C ARG A 112 4.78 5.84 25.74
N GLN A 113 4.68 7.00 25.11
CA GLN A 113 5.19 8.25 25.69
C GLN A 113 4.37 8.68 26.93
N GLN A 114 3.08 8.34 26.97
CA GLN A 114 2.22 8.63 28.12
C GLN A 114 2.40 7.64 29.28
N GLU A 115 2.79 6.39 28.97
CA GLU A 115 3.05 5.35 29.98
C GLU A 115 4.43 5.42 30.64
N GLN A 116 5.35 6.23 30.09
CA GLN A 116 6.65 6.50 30.71
C GLN A 116 6.51 7.51 31.89
N GLU A 117 5.78 7.13 32.93
CA GLU A 117 6.04 7.68 34.25
C GLU A 117 7.48 7.32 34.69
N PRO A 118 8.23 8.24 35.32
CA PRO A 118 9.57 7.95 35.76
C PRO A 118 9.58 6.73 36.69
N PRO A 119 10.43 5.73 36.48
CA PRO A 119 10.48 4.54 37.31
C PRO A 119 10.73 4.93 38.76
N PRO A 120 10.03 4.31 39.75
CA PRO A 120 10.28 4.57 41.14
C PRO A 120 11.76 4.32 41.50
N PRO A 121 12.43 5.18 42.28
CA PRO A 121 13.80 5.04 42.62
C PRO A 121 13.99 3.75 43.49
N GLY A 122 14.55 2.70 42.89
CA GLY A 122 14.86 1.47 43.61
C GLY A 122 14.75 0.14 42.86
N GLY A 123 14.36 0.11 41.58
CA GLY A 123 14.29 -1.12 40.78
C GLY A 123 15.60 -1.42 40.05
N GLY A 124 16.25 -2.56 40.35
CA GLY A 124 17.48 -3.00 39.70
C GLY A 124 17.32 -3.18 38.21
N SER A 125 18.15 -2.51 37.44
CA SER A 125 18.24 -2.60 35.98
C SER A 125 18.87 -3.93 35.56
N GLY A 126 18.05 -4.94 35.23
CA GLY A 126 18.49 -6.02 34.36
C GLY A 126 18.74 -5.47 32.92
N PRO A 127 19.48 -6.21 32.07
CA PRO A 127 19.71 -5.79 30.70
C PRO A 127 18.34 -5.67 29.96
N GLN A 128 17.87 -4.44 29.80
CA GLN A 128 16.65 -4.16 29.06
C GLN A 128 16.96 -4.43 27.57
N GLN A 129 16.28 -5.42 27.01
CA GLN A 129 16.25 -5.57 25.55
C GLN A 129 15.70 -4.28 24.94
N PRO A 130 16.30 -3.77 23.85
CA PRO A 130 15.75 -2.62 23.15
C PRO A 130 14.29 -2.91 22.78
N PRO A 131 13.38 -1.94 22.95
CA PRO A 131 11.98 -2.13 22.62
C PRO A 131 11.86 -2.48 21.11
N PRO A 132 10.91 -3.38 20.73
CA PRO A 132 10.69 -3.74 19.34
C PRO A 132 10.35 -2.50 18.52
N LEU A 133 10.79 -2.46 17.25
CA LEU A 133 10.52 -1.35 16.32
C LEU A 133 9.01 -1.13 16.12
N VAL A 134 8.24 -2.22 16.14
CA VAL A 134 6.79 -2.19 16.00
C VAL A 134 6.16 -2.92 17.18
N PRO A 135 5.24 -2.30 17.91
CA PRO A 135 4.50 -2.93 18.99
C PRO A 135 3.53 -4.01 18.49
N ASP A 136 3.37 -5.10 19.25
CA ASP A 136 2.42 -6.18 18.94
C ASP A 136 0.98 -5.69 18.80
N VAL A 137 0.58 -4.70 19.60
CA VAL A 137 -0.76 -4.09 19.53
C VAL A 137 -0.97 -3.35 18.21
N ALA A 138 0.07 -2.70 17.66
CA ALA A 138 0.00 -2.05 16.36
C ALA A 138 -0.23 -3.08 15.23
N GLU A 139 0.41 -4.25 15.32
CA GLU A 139 0.15 -5.35 14.37
C GLU A 139 -1.29 -5.84 14.40
N LEU A 140 -1.84 -6.05 15.61
CA LEU A 140 -3.24 -6.49 15.75
C LEU A 140 -4.24 -5.47 15.22
N LYS A 141 -4.02 -4.18 15.49
CA LYS A 141 -4.86 -3.09 14.94
C LYS A 141 -4.81 -3.07 13.42
N LEU A 142 -3.62 -3.22 12.86
CA LEU A 142 -3.41 -3.23 11.41
C LEU A 142 -4.05 -4.46 10.75
N LEU A 143 -3.90 -5.65 11.36
CA LEU A 143 -4.56 -6.86 10.91
C LEU A 143 -6.08 -6.71 10.86
N ARG A 144 -6.67 -6.11 11.90
CA ARG A 144 -8.11 -5.81 11.93
C ARG A 144 -8.54 -4.85 10.82
N MET A 145 -7.73 -3.83 10.53
CA MET A 145 -8.03 -2.89 9.44
C MET A 145 -8.00 -3.59 8.07
N MET A 146 -7.01 -4.47 7.85
CA MET A 146 -6.94 -5.29 6.63
C MET A 146 -8.15 -6.22 6.50
N GLU A 147 -8.56 -6.86 7.58
CA GLU A 147 -9.74 -7.73 7.59
C GLU A 147 -11.01 -6.98 7.17
N VAL A 148 -11.25 -5.80 7.76
CA VAL A 148 -12.38 -4.93 7.41
C VAL A 148 -12.34 -4.53 5.93
N GLU A 149 -11.16 -4.21 5.39
CA GLU A 149 -11.03 -3.86 3.96
C GLU A 149 -11.32 -5.06 3.05
N VAL A 150 -10.82 -6.24 3.39
CA VAL A 150 -11.10 -7.46 2.62
C VAL A 150 -12.60 -7.74 2.59
N ILE A 151 -13.28 -7.62 3.73
CA ILE A 151 -14.72 -7.79 3.83
C ILE A 151 -15.43 -6.77 2.93
N ALA A 152 -15.07 -5.49 3.03
CA ALA A 152 -15.69 -4.42 2.22
C ALA A 152 -15.47 -4.65 0.71
N LYS A 153 -14.28 -5.09 0.29
CA LYS A 153 -14.00 -5.45 -1.10
C LYS A 153 -14.81 -6.66 -1.57
N LEU A 154 -14.94 -7.68 -0.74
CA LEU A 154 -15.78 -8.85 -1.04
C LEU A 154 -17.25 -8.46 -1.16
N GLU A 155 -17.78 -7.65 -0.26
CA GLU A 155 -19.14 -7.14 -0.34
C GLU A 155 -19.37 -6.33 -1.61
N GLN A 156 -18.43 -5.49 -2.00
CA GLN A 156 -18.48 -4.74 -3.25
C GLN A 156 -18.47 -5.66 -4.47
N GLN A 157 -17.63 -6.69 -4.49
CA GLN A 157 -17.59 -7.67 -5.57
C GLN A 157 -18.91 -8.46 -5.66
N LEU A 158 -19.48 -8.88 -4.53
CA LEU A 158 -20.78 -9.55 -4.49
C LEU A 158 -21.94 -8.65 -4.97
N GLN A 159 -21.85 -7.33 -4.77
CA GLN A 159 -22.84 -6.39 -5.31
C GLN A 159 -22.73 -6.25 -6.83
N LEU A 160 -21.50 -6.22 -7.36
CA LEU A 160 -21.23 -6.13 -8.80
C LEU A 160 -21.50 -7.46 -9.53
N HIS A 161 -21.26 -8.57 -8.84
CA HIS A 161 -21.33 -9.94 -9.34
C HIS A 161 -22.14 -10.83 -8.38
N PRO A 162 -23.47 -10.70 -8.32
CA PRO A 162 -24.31 -11.49 -7.41
C PRO A 162 -24.18 -13.00 -7.61
N GLU A 163 -23.79 -13.42 -8.82
CA GLU A 163 -23.53 -14.81 -9.20
C GLU A 163 -22.39 -15.45 -8.35
N LEU A 164 -21.46 -14.67 -7.82
CA LEU A 164 -20.39 -15.16 -6.95
C LEU A 164 -20.89 -15.71 -5.61
N ALA A 165 -22.09 -15.36 -5.18
CA ALA A 165 -22.74 -15.93 -3.99
C ALA A 165 -23.32 -17.32 -4.25
N GLY A 166 -23.37 -17.78 -5.49
CA GLY A 166 -23.87 -19.09 -5.90
C GLY A 166 -22.84 -20.22 -5.75
N PRO A 167 -23.24 -21.48 -6.05
CA PRO A 167 -22.32 -22.60 -6.09
C PRO A 167 -21.22 -22.38 -7.14
N THR A 168 -19.99 -22.73 -6.81
CA THR A 168 -18.80 -22.52 -7.67
C THR A 168 -18.90 -23.26 -9.03
N GLU A 169 -19.73 -24.28 -9.10
CA GLU A 169 -19.95 -25.08 -10.33
C GLU A 169 -20.69 -24.32 -11.43
N ASP A 170 -21.41 -23.26 -11.06
CA ASP A 170 -22.20 -22.43 -11.99
C ASP A 170 -21.45 -21.14 -12.43
N LEU A 171 -20.21 -20.92 -11.97
CA LEU A 171 -19.46 -19.71 -12.28
C LEU A 171 -18.77 -19.82 -13.65
N ASP A 172 -18.95 -18.77 -14.46
CA ASP A 172 -18.23 -18.64 -15.72
C ASP A 172 -16.71 -18.56 -15.45
N PRO A 173 -15.90 -19.46 -16.05
CA PRO A 173 -14.43 -19.44 -15.91
C PRO A 173 -13.79 -18.09 -16.27
N LEU A 174 -14.37 -17.33 -17.21
CA LEU A 174 -13.89 -15.99 -17.60
C LEU A 174 -14.08 -14.96 -16.49
N LEU A 175 -15.13 -15.09 -15.69
CA LEU A 175 -15.39 -14.22 -14.53
C LEU A 175 -14.34 -14.43 -13.43
N LEU A 176 -13.94 -15.68 -13.18
CA LEU A 176 -12.90 -16.04 -12.21
C LEU A 176 -11.53 -15.51 -12.64
N GLU A 177 -11.26 -15.45 -13.94
CA GLU A 177 -10.00 -14.91 -14.45
C GLU A 177 -9.95 -13.38 -14.34
N ASP A 178 -11.05 -12.69 -14.50
CA ASP A 178 -11.15 -11.23 -14.40
C ASP A 178 -11.02 -10.73 -12.95
N ILE A 179 -11.55 -11.49 -11.98
CA ILE A 179 -11.44 -11.19 -10.54
C ILE A 179 -10.03 -11.47 -9.99
N SER A 180 -9.29 -12.38 -10.62
CA SER A 180 -7.93 -12.76 -10.19
C SER A 180 -6.83 -11.83 -10.70
N ARG A 181 -7.18 -10.85 -11.54
CA ARG A 181 -6.26 -9.85 -12.12
C ARG A 181 -6.32 -8.51 -11.38
#